data_7956c813f61285d92c4798049cf51798
#
_entry.id   7956c813f61285d92c4798049cf51798
#
_cell.length_a   1.000
_cell.length_b   1.000
_cell.length_c   1.000
_cell.angle_alpha   90.00
_cell.angle_beta   90.00
_cell.angle_gamma   90.00
#
_symmetry.space_group_name_H-M   'P 1'
#
loop_
_entity.id
_entity.type
_entity.pdbx_description
1 polymer ?
#
loop_
_entity_poly.entity_id
_entity_poly.type
_entity_poly.pdbx_seq_one_letter_code
_entity_poly.pdbx_strand_id
1 'polypeptide(L)'
;MIVIDEKRIFEEIKLKEPASVSLNGPDGILPQIQQTAINITKRFGIPAYVLADTTWGTCDLNSNAGKILGTGIQFNIGHTINTETIEKNVVLIDAFDDVEFDSVAKKCSEILSGKTIGLLTDSQHLHQMKKVEQILSENRVNVKIGKGGGQLNDGQVFGCEFYPATKLKEKVDAYVFLGQSNFHAAGIALSTNLPTYVLDPYFNEVREITEFAQKLKRKATLAVYKAAEAKSFGIIVGLKEGQLSKLFALQFKKDLEKEGKSVQLFALTDITSERLNNLKGIDAFIQVACPRISTDNQFDKPVLSSPQAGALLKILRNENVDEYFERPHWL
;
A
#
# COMPACT_ATOMS: atom_id res chain seq x y z
N MET A 1 -7.79 14.39 -13.18
CA MET A 1 -6.80 13.86 -14.17
C MET A 1 -5.44 13.82 -13.49
N ILE A 2 -4.73 12.70 -13.60
CA ILE A 2 -3.42 12.57 -12.96
C ILE A 2 -2.40 13.50 -13.65
N VAL A 3 -1.73 14.31 -12.84
CA VAL A 3 -0.71 15.28 -13.25
C VAL A 3 0.60 14.88 -12.59
N ILE A 4 1.66 14.68 -13.40
CA ILE A 4 3.02 14.39 -12.91
C ILE A 4 3.75 15.72 -12.69
N ASP A 5 4.50 15.84 -11.60
CA ASP A 5 5.38 17.01 -11.34
C ASP A 5 6.62 17.00 -12.29
N GLU A 6 6.36 17.28 -13.57
CA GLU A 6 7.43 17.39 -14.58
C GLU A 6 8.40 18.52 -14.28
N LYS A 7 7.96 19.55 -13.55
CA LYS A 7 8.84 20.69 -13.21
C LYS A 7 10.02 20.20 -12.39
N ARG A 8 9.75 19.40 -11.35
CA ARG A 8 10.78 18.82 -10.51
C ARG A 8 11.69 17.84 -11.27
N ILE A 9 11.12 17.01 -12.17
CA ILE A 9 11.92 16.14 -13.06
C ILE A 9 12.92 16.97 -13.87
N PHE A 10 12.47 18.05 -14.49
CA PHE A 10 13.32 18.90 -15.32
C PHE A 10 14.38 19.67 -14.51
N GLU A 11 14.08 20.07 -13.28
CA GLU A 11 15.03 20.69 -12.35
C GLU A 11 16.14 19.70 -11.97
N GLU A 12 15.80 18.46 -11.63
CA GLU A 12 16.75 17.39 -11.30
C GLU A 12 17.67 17.04 -12.49
N ILE A 13 17.12 16.98 -13.71
CA ILE A 13 17.91 16.73 -14.93
C ILE A 13 18.90 17.88 -15.17
N LYS A 14 18.47 19.13 -15.03
CA LYS A 14 19.36 20.29 -15.18
C LYS A 14 20.47 20.33 -14.14
N LEU A 15 20.15 19.94 -12.90
CA LEU A 15 21.12 19.96 -11.80
C LEU A 15 22.17 18.87 -11.91
N LYS A 16 21.79 17.69 -12.34
CA LYS A 16 22.65 16.49 -12.34
C LYS A 16 23.23 16.13 -13.71
N GLU A 17 22.71 16.74 -14.79
CA GLU A 17 23.12 16.54 -16.17
C GLU A 17 23.35 15.06 -16.56
N PRO A 18 22.36 14.15 -16.33
CA PRO A 18 22.54 12.72 -16.59
C PRO A 18 22.62 12.46 -18.10
N ALA A 19 23.42 11.47 -18.51
CA ALA A 19 23.49 11.03 -19.90
C ALA A 19 22.19 10.32 -20.35
N SER A 20 21.44 9.73 -19.43
CA SER A 20 20.12 9.10 -19.65
C SER A 20 19.36 9.01 -18.34
N VAL A 21 18.03 8.83 -18.44
CA VAL A 21 17.15 8.66 -17.27
C VAL A 21 16.23 7.46 -17.45
N SER A 22 15.72 6.93 -16.32
CA SER A 22 14.62 5.96 -16.32
C SER A 22 13.45 6.49 -15.52
N LEU A 23 12.22 6.12 -15.91
CA LEU A 23 10.98 6.49 -15.27
C LEU A 23 10.22 5.22 -14.88
N ASN A 24 9.87 5.11 -13.61
CA ASN A 24 9.12 4.01 -13.03
C ASN A 24 7.85 4.54 -12.37
N GLY A 25 6.76 3.77 -12.36
CA GLY A 25 5.54 4.14 -11.67
C GLY A 25 4.40 3.14 -11.90
N PRO A 26 3.24 3.35 -11.25
CA PRO A 26 2.12 2.42 -11.33
C PRO A 26 1.51 2.33 -12.73
N ASP A 27 1.01 1.14 -13.08
CA ASP A 27 0.38 0.85 -14.38
C ASP A 27 -0.72 1.86 -14.75
N GLY A 28 -1.49 2.33 -13.76
CA GLY A 28 -2.60 3.27 -13.97
C GLY A 28 -2.20 4.64 -14.53
N ILE A 29 -0.90 5.01 -14.43
CA ILE A 29 -0.37 6.28 -14.97
C ILE A 29 0.72 6.07 -16.01
N LEU A 30 0.88 4.86 -16.51
CA LEU A 30 1.90 4.53 -17.52
C LEU A 30 1.80 5.40 -18.80
N PRO A 31 0.61 5.74 -19.34
CA PRO A 31 0.50 6.67 -20.47
C PRO A 31 1.06 8.06 -20.16
N GLN A 32 0.85 8.60 -18.97
CA GLN A 32 1.39 9.89 -18.54
C GLN A 32 2.91 9.81 -18.37
N ILE A 33 3.43 8.72 -17.80
CA ILE A 33 4.88 8.47 -17.67
C ILE A 33 5.53 8.41 -19.07
N GLN A 34 4.91 7.73 -20.02
CA GLN A 34 5.37 7.68 -21.41
C GLN A 34 5.42 9.08 -22.03
N GLN A 35 4.38 9.91 -21.81
CA GLN A 35 4.39 11.29 -22.32
C GLN A 35 5.50 12.13 -21.68
N THR A 36 5.73 11.98 -20.38
CA THR A 36 6.84 12.64 -19.67
C THR A 36 8.20 12.22 -20.24
N ALA A 37 8.41 10.93 -20.55
CA ALA A 37 9.64 10.46 -21.19
C ALA A 37 9.86 11.10 -22.56
N ILE A 38 8.80 11.24 -23.37
CA ILE A 38 8.85 11.96 -24.66
C ILE A 38 9.25 13.43 -24.45
N ASN A 39 8.64 14.09 -23.45
CA ASN A 39 8.94 15.49 -23.13
C ASN A 39 10.41 15.68 -22.70
N ILE A 40 10.96 14.76 -21.91
CA ILE A 40 12.38 14.77 -21.51
C ILE A 40 13.27 14.67 -22.73
N THR A 41 13.03 13.67 -23.59
CA THR A 41 13.85 13.47 -24.80
C THR A 41 13.80 14.68 -25.73
N LYS A 42 12.63 15.27 -25.94
CA LYS A 42 12.48 16.48 -26.76
C LYS A 42 13.20 17.69 -26.17
N ARG A 43 13.17 17.85 -24.85
CA ARG A 43 13.70 19.04 -24.18
C ARG A 43 15.20 19.00 -23.93
N PHE A 44 15.73 17.83 -23.59
CA PHE A 44 17.12 17.67 -23.13
C PHE A 44 17.99 16.88 -24.13
N GLY A 45 17.40 16.23 -25.13
CA GLY A 45 18.15 15.43 -26.10
C GLY A 45 18.73 14.13 -25.52
N ILE A 46 18.32 13.70 -24.33
CA ILE A 46 18.82 12.51 -23.67
C ILE A 46 17.82 11.34 -23.78
N PRO A 47 18.28 10.08 -23.78
CA PRO A 47 17.41 8.91 -23.70
C PRO A 47 16.64 8.88 -22.38
N ALA A 48 15.33 8.62 -22.48
CA ALA A 48 14.43 8.42 -21.32
C ALA A 48 13.73 7.07 -21.45
N TYR A 49 14.10 6.12 -20.58
CA TYR A 49 13.54 4.77 -20.57
C TYR A 49 12.31 4.71 -19.68
N VAL A 50 11.20 4.20 -20.18
CA VAL A 50 10.02 3.88 -19.36
C VAL A 50 10.15 2.44 -18.88
N LEU A 51 10.21 2.24 -17.56
CA LEU A 51 10.18 0.91 -16.95
C LEU A 51 8.72 0.46 -16.90
N ALA A 52 8.34 -0.46 -17.77
CA ALA A 52 6.95 -0.86 -17.98
C ALA A 52 6.54 -2.12 -17.19
N ASP A 53 7.38 -2.56 -16.24
CA ASP A 53 7.02 -3.60 -15.29
C ASP A 53 6.04 -3.07 -14.24
N THR A 54 5.12 -3.92 -13.78
CA THR A 54 4.12 -3.55 -12.76
C THR A 54 4.79 -3.05 -11.47
N THR A 55 4.45 -1.84 -11.07
CA THR A 55 4.94 -1.19 -9.86
C THR A 55 3.80 -0.97 -8.85
N TRP A 56 3.99 -1.45 -7.62
CA TRP A 56 2.96 -1.43 -6.58
C TRP A 56 3.05 -0.24 -5.61
N GLY A 57 4.19 0.40 -5.51
CA GLY A 57 4.41 1.52 -4.59
C GLY A 57 5.89 1.82 -4.36
N THR A 58 6.20 2.65 -3.38
CA THR A 58 7.59 2.96 -2.98
C THR A 58 8.40 1.76 -2.46
N CYS A 59 7.75 0.66 -2.14
CA CYS A 59 8.40 -0.61 -1.83
C CYS A 59 8.85 -1.39 -3.08
N ASP A 60 8.60 -0.86 -4.28
CA ASP A 60 8.85 -1.51 -5.57
C ASP A 60 9.47 -0.50 -6.54
N LEU A 61 10.71 -0.10 -6.24
CA LEU A 61 11.41 0.94 -6.99
C LEU A 61 11.95 0.45 -8.33
N ASN A 62 12.13 -0.85 -8.49
CA ASN A 62 12.80 -1.45 -9.65
C ASN A 62 14.18 -0.81 -9.93
N SER A 63 14.93 -0.47 -8.87
CA SER A 63 16.20 0.27 -8.96
C SER A 63 17.28 -0.51 -9.71
N ASN A 64 17.17 -1.84 -9.73
CA ASN A 64 18.08 -2.71 -10.48
C ASN A 64 17.96 -2.52 -11.99
N ALA A 65 16.76 -2.22 -12.52
CA ALA A 65 16.58 -1.94 -13.94
C ALA A 65 17.33 -0.66 -14.36
N GLY A 66 17.26 0.41 -13.55
CA GLY A 66 18.05 1.62 -13.79
C GLY A 66 19.57 1.37 -13.79
N LYS A 67 20.04 0.51 -12.87
CA LYS A 67 21.45 0.09 -12.81
C LYS A 67 21.88 -0.70 -14.05
N ILE A 68 21.05 -1.64 -14.53
CA ILE A 68 21.32 -2.43 -15.75
C ILE A 68 21.36 -1.54 -16.98
N LEU A 69 20.45 -0.56 -17.08
CA LEU A 69 20.40 0.41 -18.17
C LEU A 69 21.50 1.47 -18.10
N GLY A 70 22.19 1.59 -16.96
CA GLY A 70 23.22 2.60 -16.74
C GLY A 70 22.66 4.03 -16.72
N THR A 71 21.40 4.21 -16.26
CA THR A 71 20.78 5.54 -16.18
C THR A 71 21.36 6.34 -15.03
N GLY A 72 21.63 7.64 -15.28
CA GLY A 72 22.20 8.52 -14.26
C GLY A 72 21.19 8.88 -13.16
N ILE A 73 19.89 8.95 -13.50
CA ILE A 73 18.78 9.19 -12.57
C ILE A 73 17.64 8.24 -12.92
N GLN A 74 17.02 7.69 -11.89
CA GLN A 74 15.72 7.04 -11.98
C GLN A 74 14.67 7.88 -11.26
N PHE A 75 13.60 8.25 -11.95
CA PHE A 75 12.43 8.89 -11.38
C PHE A 75 11.37 7.84 -11.03
N ASN A 76 11.01 7.76 -9.75
CA ASN A 76 9.91 6.92 -9.29
C ASN A 76 8.68 7.81 -9.07
N ILE A 77 7.67 7.64 -9.92
CA ILE A 77 6.54 8.55 -10.07
C ILE A 77 5.31 7.98 -9.35
N GLY A 78 4.70 8.82 -8.51
CA GLY A 78 3.56 8.43 -7.68
C GLY A 78 3.96 7.62 -6.44
N HIS A 79 2.98 7.38 -5.55
CA HIS A 79 3.17 6.71 -4.25
C HIS A 79 4.28 7.33 -3.39
N THR A 80 4.43 8.63 -3.42
CA THR A 80 5.49 9.34 -2.70
C THR A 80 5.30 9.26 -1.18
N ILE A 81 6.41 9.36 -0.48
CA ILE A 81 6.50 9.37 0.98
C ILE A 81 7.26 10.63 1.42
N ASN A 82 7.30 10.90 2.72
CA ASN A 82 7.99 12.07 3.28
C ASN A 82 9.52 11.92 3.23
N THR A 83 10.05 11.64 2.04
CA THR A 83 11.46 11.70 1.69
C THR A 83 11.60 11.94 0.19
N GLU A 84 12.60 12.67 -0.20
CA GLU A 84 12.82 13.03 -1.61
C GLU A 84 13.67 12.00 -2.36
N THR A 85 14.52 11.28 -1.62
CA THR A 85 15.46 10.34 -2.20
C THR A 85 15.59 9.11 -1.32
N ILE A 86 15.35 7.93 -1.89
CA ILE A 86 15.47 6.64 -1.20
C ILE A 86 16.86 6.05 -1.42
N GLU A 87 17.36 6.12 -2.65
CA GLU A 87 18.72 5.73 -3.06
C GLU A 87 19.38 6.90 -3.78
N LYS A 88 20.69 6.91 -3.84
CA LYS A 88 21.50 8.04 -4.39
C LYS A 88 21.03 8.55 -5.76
N ASN A 89 20.52 7.64 -6.60
CA ASN A 89 20.11 7.95 -7.97
C ASN A 89 18.60 7.78 -8.20
N VAL A 90 17.80 7.51 -7.16
CA VAL A 90 16.34 7.36 -7.25
C VAL A 90 15.68 8.57 -6.61
N VAL A 91 14.90 9.32 -7.41
CA VAL A 91 14.18 10.51 -6.99
C VAL A 91 12.69 10.22 -7.02
N LEU A 92 11.99 10.49 -5.92
CA LEU A 92 10.54 10.38 -5.85
C LEU A 92 9.89 11.61 -6.48
N ILE A 93 8.94 11.38 -7.36
CA ILE A 93 8.18 12.41 -8.07
C ILE A 93 6.70 12.27 -7.76
N ASP A 94 6.07 13.37 -7.35
CA ASP A 94 4.65 13.37 -7.10
C ASP A 94 3.83 13.22 -8.38
N ALA A 95 2.73 12.47 -8.24
CA ALA A 95 1.65 12.42 -9.21
C ALA A 95 0.36 12.76 -8.49
N PHE A 96 -0.27 13.87 -8.88
CA PHE A 96 -1.46 14.40 -8.23
C PHE A 96 -2.70 14.04 -9.04
N ASP A 97 -3.79 13.75 -8.36
CA ASP A 97 -5.09 13.66 -9.00
C ASP A 97 -5.84 14.98 -8.83
N ASP A 98 -6.02 15.68 -9.94
CA ASP A 98 -6.69 16.99 -10.00
C ASP A 98 -8.22 16.83 -10.09
N VAL A 99 -8.78 15.99 -9.22
CA VAL A 99 -10.24 15.81 -9.10
C VAL A 99 -10.77 16.56 -7.90
N GLU A 100 -11.94 17.19 -8.03
CA GLU A 100 -12.53 17.99 -6.96
C GLU A 100 -13.37 17.15 -5.99
N PHE A 101 -13.21 17.40 -4.68
CA PHE A 101 -13.96 16.74 -3.61
C PHE A 101 -15.14 17.56 -3.07
N ASP A 102 -15.39 18.76 -3.58
CA ASP A 102 -16.35 19.72 -3.00
C ASP A 102 -17.76 19.11 -2.82
N SER A 103 -18.28 18.46 -3.87
CA SER A 103 -19.61 17.86 -3.82
C SER A 103 -19.69 16.69 -2.85
N VAL A 104 -18.73 15.78 -2.90
CA VAL A 104 -18.73 14.59 -2.04
C VAL A 104 -18.40 14.94 -0.58
N ALA A 105 -17.61 15.98 -0.33
CA ALA A 105 -17.34 16.48 1.02
C ALA A 105 -18.60 17.08 1.67
N LYS A 106 -19.43 17.81 0.91
CA LYS A 106 -20.73 18.30 1.40
C LYS A 106 -21.67 17.15 1.75
N LYS A 107 -21.78 16.12 0.91
CA LYS A 107 -22.57 14.91 1.23
C LYS A 107 -22.05 14.21 2.50
N CYS A 108 -20.74 14.13 2.64
CA CYS A 108 -20.12 13.56 3.84
C CYS A 108 -20.48 14.34 5.10
N SER A 109 -20.50 15.67 5.03
CA SER A 109 -20.85 16.52 6.16
C SER A 109 -22.30 16.34 6.63
N GLU A 110 -23.22 16.00 5.74
CA GLU A 110 -24.63 15.67 6.11
C GLU A 110 -24.68 14.38 6.95
N ILE A 111 -23.85 13.37 6.60
CA ILE A 111 -23.79 12.08 7.31
C ILE A 111 -23.09 12.21 8.65
N LEU A 112 -22.02 13.03 8.72
CA LEU A 112 -21.12 13.11 9.87
C LEU A 112 -21.26 14.41 10.67
N SER A 113 -22.34 15.17 10.51
CA SER A 113 -22.59 16.41 11.24
C SER A 113 -22.52 16.19 12.75
N GLY A 114 -21.79 17.06 13.45
CA GLY A 114 -21.57 16.99 14.90
C GLY A 114 -20.54 15.94 15.35
N LYS A 115 -19.99 15.13 14.44
CA LYS A 115 -18.96 14.15 14.72
C LYS A 115 -17.54 14.75 14.69
N THR A 116 -16.63 14.13 15.41
CA THR A 116 -15.18 14.36 15.27
C THR A 116 -14.61 13.26 14.38
N ILE A 117 -13.97 13.62 13.26
CA ILE A 117 -13.44 12.66 12.29
C ILE A 117 -11.93 12.79 12.13
N GLY A 118 -11.28 11.67 11.80
CA GLY A 118 -9.91 11.63 11.28
C GLY A 118 -9.90 11.69 9.77
N LEU A 119 -9.35 12.76 9.18
CA LEU A 119 -9.23 12.90 7.72
C LEU A 119 -7.90 12.32 7.26
N LEU A 120 -7.97 11.40 6.29
CA LEU A 120 -6.84 10.62 5.79
C LEU A 120 -6.88 10.51 4.28
N THR A 121 -5.73 10.26 3.66
CA THR A 121 -5.63 10.03 2.21
C THR A 121 -4.33 9.28 1.85
N ASP A 122 -4.17 8.93 0.59
CA ASP A 122 -2.90 8.54 0.00
C ASP A 122 -2.12 9.75 -0.57
N SER A 123 -0.97 9.51 -1.21
CA SER A 123 -0.13 10.58 -1.75
C SER A 123 -0.81 11.40 -2.84
N GLN A 124 -1.74 10.82 -3.60
CA GLN A 124 -2.35 11.47 -4.77
C GLN A 124 -3.24 12.67 -4.40
N HIS A 125 -3.83 12.66 -3.19
CA HIS A 125 -4.80 13.68 -2.76
C HIS A 125 -4.34 14.51 -1.55
N LEU A 126 -3.09 14.38 -1.10
CA LEU A 126 -2.56 15.15 0.03
C LEU A 126 -2.75 16.67 -0.14
N HIS A 127 -2.55 17.18 -1.35
CA HIS A 127 -2.69 18.60 -1.67
C HIS A 127 -4.14 19.11 -1.49
N GLN A 128 -5.14 18.24 -1.50
CA GLN A 128 -6.55 18.61 -1.37
C GLN A 128 -7.07 18.54 0.08
N MET A 129 -6.31 17.94 1.00
CA MET A 129 -6.78 17.72 2.38
C MET A 129 -7.24 19.01 3.07
N LYS A 130 -6.49 20.11 2.92
CA LYS A 130 -6.86 21.39 3.54
C LYS A 130 -8.18 21.95 3.03
N LYS A 131 -8.44 21.84 1.71
CA LYS A 131 -9.70 22.27 1.11
C LYS A 131 -10.87 21.45 1.63
N VAL A 132 -10.70 20.13 1.71
CA VAL A 132 -11.74 19.23 2.23
C VAL A 132 -11.98 19.44 3.72
N GLU A 133 -10.91 19.61 4.52
CA GLU A 133 -11.00 19.95 5.94
C GLU A 133 -11.84 21.21 6.17
N GLN A 134 -11.61 22.27 5.36
CA GLN A 134 -12.38 23.50 5.44
C GLN A 134 -13.87 23.26 5.14
N ILE A 135 -14.19 22.58 4.04
CA ILE A 135 -15.58 22.29 3.65
C ILE A 135 -16.32 21.51 4.76
N LEU A 136 -15.69 20.48 5.32
CA LEU A 136 -16.28 19.68 6.38
C LEU A 136 -16.48 20.52 7.66
N SER A 137 -15.49 21.35 8.04
CA SER A 137 -15.54 22.19 9.25
C SER A 137 -16.62 23.26 9.15
N GLU A 138 -16.79 23.91 7.98
CA GLU A 138 -17.86 24.88 7.72
C GLU A 138 -19.26 24.25 7.84
N ASN A 139 -19.35 22.92 7.64
CA ASN A 139 -20.58 22.14 7.75
C ASN A 139 -20.71 21.33 9.05
N ARG A 140 -20.12 21.81 10.14
CA ARG A 140 -20.25 21.28 11.51
C ARG A 140 -19.62 19.88 11.74
N VAL A 141 -18.63 19.51 10.96
CA VAL A 141 -17.81 18.31 11.22
C VAL A 141 -16.51 18.77 11.88
N ASN A 142 -16.14 18.20 13.01
CA ASN A 142 -14.86 18.50 13.66
C ASN A 142 -13.76 17.62 13.06
N VAL A 143 -12.85 18.21 12.30
CA VAL A 143 -11.82 17.47 11.54
C VAL A 143 -10.50 17.43 12.29
N LYS A 144 -9.88 16.28 12.34
CA LYS A 144 -8.50 16.07 12.83
C LYS A 144 -7.67 15.39 11.76
N ILE A 145 -6.45 15.89 11.55
CA ILE A 145 -5.45 15.28 10.67
C ILE A 145 -4.37 14.67 11.58
N GLY A 146 -4.16 13.36 11.45
CA GLY A 146 -3.14 12.66 12.22
C GLY A 146 -1.74 13.05 11.78
N LYS A 147 -0.85 13.27 12.75
CA LYS A 147 0.55 13.52 12.45
C LYS A 147 1.20 12.34 11.77
N GLY A 148 1.98 12.60 10.74
CA GLY A 148 2.82 11.62 10.09
C GLY A 148 3.84 11.01 11.04
N GLY A 149 4.33 9.84 10.70
CA GLY A 149 5.38 9.15 11.43
C GLY A 149 6.23 8.32 10.50
N GLY A 150 7.51 8.17 10.81
CA GLY A 150 8.45 7.52 9.91
C GLY A 150 8.55 8.27 8.57
N GLN A 151 8.12 7.63 7.51
CA GLN A 151 8.15 8.18 6.14
C GLN A 151 6.78 8.69 5.65
N LEU A 152 5.77 8.80 6.52
CA LEU A 152 4.46 9.32 6.15
C LEU A 152 4.32 10.81 6.40
N ASN A 153 3.63 11.50 5.51
CA ASN A 153 3.14 12.86 5.72
C ASN A 153 1.96 12.88 6.70
N ASP A 154 1.60 14.08 7.21
CA ASP A 154 0.40 14.26 8.02
C ASP A 154 -0.85 13.79 7.25
N GLY A 155 -1.66 12.94 7.84
CA GLY A 155 -2.86 12.37 7.23
C GLY A 155 -2.63 11.33 6.13
N GLN A 156 -1.40 11.04 5.77
CA GLN A 156 -1.10 10.04 4.75
C GLN A 156 -1.18 8.62 5.32
N VAL A 157 -1.75 7.71 4.54
CA VAL A 157 -1.74 6.27 4.82
C VAL A 157 -1.28 5.49 3.59
N PHE A 158 -0.67 4.34 3.84
CA PHE A 158 -0.41 3.32 2.84
C PHE A 158 -1.24 2.07 3.12
N GLY A 159 -1.27 1.15 2.17
CA GLY A 159 -1.91 -0.14 2.35
C GLY A 159 -1.24 -1.04 3.40
N CYS A 160 -0.09 -0.66 3.92
CA CYS A 160 0.67 -1.39 4.94
C CYS A 160 1.07 -0.51 6.14
N GLU A 161 0.74 0.77 6.16
CA GLU A 161 1.08 1.69 7.24
C GLU A 161 -0.05 2.70 7.50
N PHE A 162 -0.55 2.73 8.73
CA PHE A 162 -1.71 3.50 9.17
C PHE A 162 -1.42 4.34 10.42
N TYR A 163 -0.15 4.70 10.66
CA TYR A 163 0.25 5.43 11.87
C TYR A 163 -0.56 6.70 12.13
N PRO A 164 -0.84 7.60 11.14
CA PRO A 164 -1.67 8.78 11.37
C PRO A 164 -3.09 8.45 11.85
N ALA A 165 -3.66 7.32 11.40
CA ALA A 165 -4.96 6.84 11.87
C ALA A 165 -4.88 6.32 13.31
N THR A 166 -3.96 5.40 13.59
CA THR A 166 -3.85 4.77 14.91
C THR A 166 -3.58 5.77 16.04
N LYS A 167 -2.88 6.89 15.76
CA LYS A 167 -2.63 7.98 16.70
C LYS A 167 -3.85 8.82 17.03
N LEU A 168 -4.87 8.79 16.20
CA LEU A 168 -6.13 9.50 16.43
C LEU A 168 -7.24 8.63 17.00
N LYS A 169 -7.07 7.32 17.11
CA LYS A 169 -8.10 6.34 17.43
C LYS A 169 -8.98 6.74 18.63
N GLU A 170 -8.37 7.22 19.72
CA GLU A 170 -9.08 7.62 20.93
C GLU A 170 -9.64 9.06 20.90
N LYS A 171 -9.50 9.75 19.78
CA LYS A 171 -9.80 11.19 19.64
C LYS A 171 -10.82 11.50 18.55
N VAL A 172 -11.34 10.49 17.88
CA VAL A 172 -12.28 10.61 16.77
C VAL A 172 -13.39 9.58 16.86
N ASP A 173 -14.53 9.89 16.29
CA ASP A 173 -15.70 9.00 16.22
C ASP A 173 -15.69 8.13 14.97
N ALA A 174 -15.03 8.60 13.90
CA ALA A 174 -14.94 7.92 12.60
C ALA A 174 -13.75 8.42 11.81
N TYR A 175 -13.43 7.73 10.70
CA TYR A 175 -12.45 8.16 9.72
C TYR A 175 -13.08 8.45 8.37
N VAL A 176 -12.47 9.36 7.66
CA VAL A 176 -12.80 9.72 6.28
C VAL A 176 -11.54 9.60 5.44
N PHE A 177 -11.58 8.77 4.43
CA PHE A 177 -10.50 8.57 3.45
C PHE A 177 -10.84 9.26 2.14
N LEU A 178 -10.00 10.17 1.69
CA LEU A 178 -10.11 10.80 0.37
C LEU A 178 -9.51 9.90 -0.70
N GLY A 179 -10.30 9.51 -1.68
CA GLY A 179 -9.89 8.68 -2.80
C GLY A 179 -10.83 7.52 -3.05
N GLN A 180 -10.49 6.66 -4.01
CA GLN A 180 -11.33 5.54 -4.44
C GLN A 180 -11.01 4.22 -3.74
N SER A 181 -9.86 4.13 -3.07
CA SER A 181 -9.28 2.87 -2.62
C SER A 181 -9.99 2.27 -1.41
N ASN A 182 -10.85 1.29 -1.67
CA ASN A 182 -11.44 0.47 -0.61
C ASN A 182 -10.39 -0.24 0.25
N PHE A 183 -9.24 -0.58 -0.32
CA PHE A 183 -8.16 -1.27 0.39
C PHE A 183 -7.53 -0.40 1.47
N HIS A 184 -7.17 0.85 1.15
CA HIS A 184 -6.61 1.79 2.15
C HIS A 184 -7.63 2.07 3.26
N ALA A 185 -8.89 2.34 2.88
CA ALA A 185 -9.94 2.59 3.85
C ALA A 185 -10.26 1.37 4.73
N ALA A 186 -10.26 0.15 4.16
CA ALA A 186 -10.41 -1.07 4.95
C ALA A 186 -9.26 -1.28 5.94
N GLY A 187 -8.03 -0.95 5.53
CA GLY A 187 -6.88 -0.98 6.43
C GLY A 187 -7.01 -0.01 7.60
N ILE A 188 -7.54 1.20 7.36
CA ILE A 188 -7.88 2.17 8.43
C ILE A 188 -8.91 1.57 9.38
N ALA A 189 -10.02 1.03 8.85
CA ALA A 189 -11.08 0.44 9.66
C ALA A 189 -10.57 -0.73 10.52
N LEU A 190 -9.74 -1.61 9.95
CA LEU A 190 -9.16 -2.76 10.65
C LEU A 190 -8.09 -2.37 11.68
N SER A 191 -7.31 -1.32 11.40
CA SER A 191 -6.27 -0.83 12.31
C SER A 191 -6.83 -0.06 13.51
N THR A 192 -8.05 0.48 13.40
CA THR A 192 -8.62 1.37 14.40
C THR A 192 -9.87 0.82 15.07
N ASN A 193 -10.57 -0.14 14.42
CA ASN A 193 -11.90 -0.64 14.80
C ASN A 193 -12.98 0.47 14.85
N LEU A 194 -12.82 1.53 14.05
CA LEU A 194 -13.78 2.63 13.97
C LEU A 194 -14.45 2.68 12.58
N PRO A 195 -15.68 3.21 12.48
CA PRO A 195 -16.35 3.46 11.22
C PRO A 195 -15.46 4.26 10.29
N THR A 196 -15.34 3.82 9.04
CA THR A 196 -14.49 4.47 8.04
C THR A 196 -15.29 4.69 6.76
N TYR A 197 -15.22 5.91 6.24
CA TYR A 197 -15.93 6.35 5.06
C TYR A 197 -14.95 6.68 3.94
N VAL A 198 -15.24 6.22 2.74
CA VAL A 198 -14.54 6.59 1.51
C VAL A 198 -15.27 7.75 0.86
N LEU A 199 -14.56 8.83 0.58
CA LEU A 199 -15.06 9.91 -0.28
C LEU A 199 -14.57 9.68 -1.69
N ASP A 200 -15.44 9.16 -2.54
CA ASP A 200 -15.12 8.88 -3.94
C ASP A 200 -15.60 10.06 -4.82
N PRO A 201 -14.67 10.90 -5.32
CA PRO A 201 -15.05 12.07 -6.11
C PRO A 201 -15.52 11.72 -7.52
N TYR A 202 -15.10 10.58 -8.07
CA TYR A 202 -15.44 10.14 -9.41
C TYR A 202 -16.89 9.65 -9.52
N PHE A 203 -17.32 8.89 -8.50
CA PHE A 203 -18.73 8.45 -8.41
C PHE A 203 -19.58 9.41 -7.59
N ASN A 204 -18.99 10.47 -7.04
CA ASN A 204 -19.64 11.43 -6.14
C ASN A 204 -20.38 10.71 -4.99
N GLU A 205 -19.72 9.74 -4.37
CA GLU A 205 -20.28 8.81 -3.41
C GLU A 205 -19.53 8.87 -2.08
N VAL A 206 -20.28 8.79 -0.98
CA VAL A 206 -19.77 8.55 0.36
C VAL A 206 -20.13 7.12 0.75
N ARG A 207 -19.12 6.27 0.90
CA ARG A 207 -19.27 4.83 1.15
C ARG A 207 -18.74 4.47 2.52
N GLU A 208 -19.55 3.89 3.39
CA GLU A 208 -19.05 3.27 4.61
C GLU A 208 -18.41 1.92 4.26
N ILE A 209 -17.18 1.71 4.76
CA ILE A 209 -16.34 0.55 4.39
C ILE A 209 -16.26 -0.52 5.48
N THR A 210 -16.89 -0.29 6.64
CA THR A 210 -16.77 -1.16 7.83
C THR A 210 -17.18 -2.61 7.54
N GLU A 211 -18.29 -2.80 6.85
CA GLU A 211 -18.76 -4.17 6.49
C GLU A 211 -17.78 -4.87 5.54
N PHE A 212 -17.24 -4.15 4.56
CA PHE A 212 -16.23 -4.68 3.64
C PHE A 212 -14.97 -5.09 4.39
N ALA A 213 -14.47 -4.26 5.31
CA ALA A 213 -13.32 -4.56 6.16
C ALA A 213 -13.56 -5.84 7.00
N GLN A 214 -14.76 -5.98 7.58
CA GLN A 214 -15.12 -7.19 8.33
C GLN A 214 -15.20 -8.44 7.44
N LYS A 215 -15.64 -8.33 6.19
CA LYS A 215 -15.60 -9.44 5.23
C LYS A 215 -14.16 -9.88 4.92
N LEU A 216 -13.23 -8.92 4.73
CA LEU A 216 -11.81 -9.22 4.55
C LEU A 216 -11.24 -9.94 5.77
N LYS A 217 -11.51 -9.43 6.98
CA LYS A 217 -11.07 -10.05 8.23
C LYS A 217 -11.57 -11.49 8.36
N ARG A 218 -12.85 -11.74 8.10
CA ARG A 218 -13.42 -13.11 8.12
C ARG A 218 -12.75 -14.03 7.09
N LYS A 219 -12.55 -13.56 5.85
CA LYS A 219 -11.85 -14.33 4.81
C LYS A 219 -10.44 -14.72 5.25
N ALA A 220 -9.70 -13.76 5.80
CA ALA A 220 -8.34 -13.97 6.27
C ALA A 220 -8.29 -14.93 7.47
N THR A 221 -9.22 -14.81 8.43
CA THR A 221 -9.37 -15.74 9.55
C THR A 221 -9.62 -17.17 9.08
N LEU A 222 -10.54 -17.38 8.13
CA LEU A 222 -10.81 -18.69 7.53
C LEU A 222 -9.57 -19.27 6.83
N ALA A 223 -8.77 -18.44 6.15
CA ALA A 223 -7.54 -18.88 5.53
C ALA A 223 -6.52 -19.40 6.57
N VAL A 224 -6.43 -18.74 7.73
CA VAL A 224 -5.55 -19.17 8.84
C VAL A 224 -5.99 -20.55 9.37
N TYR A 225 -7.28 -20.76 9.65
CA TYR A 225 -7.77 -22.04 10.12
C TYR A 225 -7.59 -23.15 9.07
N LYS A 226 -7.84 -22.86 7.79
CA LYS A 226 -7.59 -23.82 6.70
C LYS A 226 -6.11 -24.18 6.61
N ALA A 227 -5.21 -23.21 6.79
CA ALA A 227 -3.77 -23.46 6.79
C ALA A 227 -3.29 -24.29 8.00
N ALA A 228 -4.01 -24.31 9.12
CA ALA A 228 -3.65 -25.13 10.28
C ALA A 228 -3.71 -26.63 9.97
N GLU A 229 -4.56 -27.06 9.02
CA GLU A 229 -4.65 -28.44 8.56
C GLU A 229 -3.50 -28.85 7.63
N ALA A 230 -2.74 -27.89 7.09
CA ALA A 230 -1.65 -28.16 6.16
C ALA A 230 -0.49 -28.90 6.83
N LYS A 231 0.14 -29.81 6.08
CA LYS A 231 1.33 -30.55 6.49
C LYS A 231 2.60 -29.96 5.92
N SER A 232 2.50 -29.33 4.74
CA SER A 232 3.62 -28.75 3.99
C SER A 232 3.38 -27.28 3.70
N PHE A 233 4.38 -26.45 3.97
CA PHE A 233 4.35 -25.01 3.79
C PHE A 233 5.41 -24.52 2.82
N GLY A 234 5.01 -23.59 1.95
CA GLY A 234 5.92 -22.76 1.18
C GLY A 234 6.07 -21.38 1.81
N ILE A 235 7.27 -20.97 2.19
CA ILE A 235 7.49 -19.60 2.65
C ILE A 235 8.09 -18.80 1.51
N ILE A 236 7.44 -17.68 1.15
CA ILE A 236 7.77 -16.85 0.01
C ILE A 236 8.42 -15.56 0.48
N VAL A 237 9.66 -15.33 0.05
CA VAL A 237 10.39 -14.07 0.20
C VAL A 237 10.15 -13.24 -1.05
N GLY A 238 9.62 -12.03 -0.90
CA GLY A 238 9.52 -11.06 -1.99
C GLY A 238 10.90 -10.53 -2.36
N LEU A 239 11.17 -10.40 -3.66
CA LEU A 239 12.45 -9.88 -4.17
C LEU A 239 12.40 -8.40 -4.52
N LYS A 240 11.24 -7.73 -4.39
CA LYS A 240 11.14 -6.28 -4.54
C LYS A 240 11.79 -5.58 -3.34
N GLU A 241 12.43 -4.44 -3.55
CA GLU A 241 13.36 -3.82 -2.59
C GLU A 241 12.75 -3.62 -1.19
N GLY A 242 11.57 -3.01 -1.11
CA GLY A 242 10.87 -2.76 0.14
C GLY A 242 10.05 -3.95 0.67
N GLN A 243 10.08 -5.09 -0.01
CA GLN A 243 9.35 -6.31 0.37
C GLN A 243 10.26 -7.44 0.83
N LEU A 244 11.58 -7.21 0.85
CA LEU A 244 12.56 -8.23 1.21
C LEU A 244 12.65 -8.41 2.73
N SER A 245 12.14 -9.53 3.23
CA SER A 245 12.12 -9.84 4.68
C SER A 245 12.66 -11.24 4.98
N LYS A 246 13.96 -11.45 4.72
CA LYS A 246 14.63 -12.75 4.92
C LYS A 246 14.57 -13.27 6.36
N LEU A 247 14.72 -12.37 7.34
CA LEU A 247 14.75 -12.77 8.76
C LEU A 247 13.40 -13.35 9.20
N PHE A 248 12.29 -12.74 8.83
CA PHE A 248 10.96 -13.28 9.13
C PHE A 248 10.72 -14.63 8.43
N ALA A 249 11.14 -14.77 7.18
CA ALA A 249 11.01 -16.05 6.48
C ALA A 249 11.74 -17.20 7.19
N LEU A 250 12.98 -16.96 7.62
CA LEU A 250 13.78 -17.93 8.36
C LEU A 250 13.20 -18.23 9.74
N GLN A 251 12.64 -17.23 10.41
CA GLN A 251 11.98 -17.43 11.71
C GLN A 251 10.72 -18.29 11.55
N PHE A 252 9.84 -17.98 10.60
CA PHE A 252 8.65 -18.79 10.34
C PHE A 252 8.99 -20.22 9.93
N LYS A 253 10.04 -20.42 9.11
CA LYS A 253 10.54 -21.76 8.79
C LYS A 253 10.87 -22.55 10.06
N LYS A 254 11.73 -21.99 10.91
CA LYS A 254 12.14 -22.61 12.16
C LYS A 254 10.95 -22.92 13.08
N ASP A 255 10.01 -22.02 13.19
CA ASP A 255 8.85 -22.17 14.08
C ASP A 255 7.90 -23.24 13.56
N LEU A 256 7.59 -23.29 12.27
CA LEU A 256 6.76 -24.32 11.67
C LEU A 256 7.40 -25.72 11.73
N GLU A 257 8.72 -25.82 11.51
CA GLU A 257 9.46 -27.10 11.63
C GLU A 257 9.40 -27.65 13.07
N LYS A 258 9.44 -26.79 14.09
CA LYS A 258 9.23 -27.20 15.50
C LYS A 258 7.83 -27.78 15.75
N GLU A 259 6.82 -27.29 15.02
CA GLU A 259 5.44 -27.79 15.06
C GLU A 259 5.24 -29.02 14.13
N GLY A 260 6.33 -29.62 13.66
CA GLY A 260 6.31 -30.84 12.85
C GLY A 260 5.86 -30.65 11.40
N LYS A 261 5.87 -29.41 10.89
CA LYS A 261 5.51 -29.10 9.50
C LYS A 261 6.70 -29.21 8.57
N SER A 262 6.51 -29.70 7.34
CA SER A 262 7.49 -29.63 6.26
C SER A 262 7.51 -28.21 5.67
N VAL A 263 8.70 -27.63 5.47
CA VAL A 263 8.82 -26.24 5.01
C VAL A 263 9.84 -26.08 3.90
N GLN A 264 9.45 -25.42 2.80
CA GLN A 264 10.32 -25.00 1.71
C GLN A 264 10.35 -23.48 1.60
N LEU A 265 11.51 -22.92 1.23
CA LEU A 265 11.70 -21.49 0.98
C LEU A 265 11.67 -21.23 -0.53
N PHE A 266 10.94 -20.18 -0.90
CA PHE A 266 10.86 -19.70 -2.28
C PHE A 266 11.18 -18.20 -2.32
N ALA A 267 11.72 -17.73 -3.44
CA ALA A 267 11.98 -16.31 -3.69
C ALA A 267 11.31 -15.92 -5.00
N LEU A 268 10.44 -14.91 -4.97
CA LEU A 268 9.67 -14.47 -6.13
C LEU A 268 9.66 -12.94 -6.20
N THR A 269 9.79 -12.41 -7.41
CA THR A 269 9.54 -10.99 -7.68
C THR A 269 8.05 -10.72 -7.72
N ASP A 270 7.29 -11.55 -8.46
CA ASP A 270 5.84 -11.46 -8.56
C ASP A 270 5.19 -12.73 -8.01
N ILE A 271 4.35 -12.54 -7.01
CA ILE A 271 3.63 -13.62 -6.32
C ILE A 271 2.23 -13.71 -6.92
N THR A 272 2.05 -14.63 -7.87
CA THR A 272 0.79 -14.83 -8.58
C THR A 272 0.23 -16.24 -8.33
N SER A 273 -1.09 -16.41 -8.50
CA SER A 273 -1.74 -17.73 -8.37
C SER A 273 -1.13 -18.77 -9.31
N GLU A 274 -0.85 -18.37 -10.56
CA GLU A 274 -0.24 -19.26 -11.55
C GLU A 274 1.13 -19.78 -11.09
N ARG A 275 2.01 -18.90 -10.59
CA ARG A 275 3.34 -19.29 -10.09
C ARG A 275 3.23 -20.22 -8.89
N LEU A 276 2.33 -19.92 -7.94
CA LEU A 276 2.15 -20.76 -6.75
C LEU A 276 1.56 -22.13 -7.09
N ASN A 277 0.69 -22.23 -8.07
CA ASN A 277 0.10 -23.49 -8.53
C ASN A 277 1.12 -24.43 -9.19
N ASN A 278 2.22 -23.87 -9.73
CA ASN A 278 3.33 -24.65 -10.27
C ASN A 278 4.23 -25.25 -9.18
N LEU A 279 4.15 -24.77 -7.93
CA LEU A 279 4.91 -25.32 -6.80
C LEU A 279 4.17 -26.54 -6.24
N LYS A 280 4.73 -27.73 -6.51
CA LYS A 280 4.09 -29.01 -6.12
C LYS A 280 4.44 -29.42 -4.70
N GLY A 281 3.57 -30.21 -4.06
CA GLY A 281 3.79 -30.74 -2.72
C GLY A 281 3.66 -29.71 -1.59
N ILE A 282 3.09 -28.53 -1.86
CA ILE A 282 2.81 -27.48 -0.87
C ILE A 282 1.30 -27.39 -0.62
N ASP A 283 0.87 -27.42 0.63
CA ASP A 283 -0.53 -27.33 1.03
C ASP A 283 -0.97 -25.89 1.31
N ALA A 284 -0.09 -25.07 1.90
CA ALA A 284 -0.32 -23.66 2.19
C ALA A 284 0.95 -22.83 2.04
N PHE A 285 0.79 -21.52 1.84
CA PHE A 285 1.91 -20.60 1.72
C PHE A 285 1.87 -19.53 2.80
N ILE A 286 3.05 -19.04 3.18
CA ILE A 286 3.25 -17.82 3.97
C ILE A 286 4.10 -16.88 3.12
N GLN A 287 3.63 -15.67 2.88
CA GLN A 287 4.39 -14.63 2.21
C GLN A 287 4.82 -13.55 3.20
N VAL A 288 6.07 -13.17 3.14
CA VAL A 288 6.64 -12.11 4.00
C VAL A 288 6.95 -10.84 3.19
N ALA A 289 6.12 -10.57 2.19
CA ALA A 289 6.28 -9.45 1.25
C ALA A 289 5.27 -8.33 1.53
N CYS A 290 4.08 -8.41 0.95
CA CYS A 290 3.08 -7.34 1.01
C CYS A 290 1.72 -7.89 1.47
N PRO A 291 1.04 -7.27 2.46
CA PRO A 291 -0.28 -7.74 2.93
C PRO A 291 -1.32 -7.80 1.81
N ARG A 292 -1.26 -6.93 0.80
CA ARG A 292 -2.16 -6.95 -0.35
C ARG A 292 -2.15 -8.27 -1.11
N ILE A 293 -1.01 -8.98 -1.15
CA ILE A 293 -0.91 -10.27 -1.86
C ILE A 293 -1.93 -11.26 -1.31
N SER A 294 -2.05 -11.36 0.01
CA SER A 294 -2.98 -12.29 0.67
C SER A 294 -4.44 -11.83 0.64
N THR A 295 -4.70 -10.53 0.49
CA THR A 295 -6.05 -9.94 0.54
C THR A 295 -6.66 -9.75 -0.84
N ASP A 296 -5.90 -9.24 -1.80
CA ASP A 296 -6.40 -8.83 -3.11
C ASP A 296 -6.50 -10.01 -4.09
N ASN A 297 -5.62 -11.01 -3.94
CA ASN A 297 -5.59 -12.15 -4.85
C ASN A 297 -6.52 -13.28 -4.40
N GLN A 298 -6.98 -14.04 -5.38
CA GLN A 298 -7.64 -15.32 -5.17
C GLN A 298 -6.65 -16.45 -5.45
N PHE A 299 -6.32 -17.18 -4.39
CA PHE A 299 -5.43 -18.34 -4.48
C PHE A 299 -6.22 -19.62 -4.21
N ASP A 300 -5.87 -20.70 -4.88
CA ASP A 300 -6.49 -22.03 -4.67
C ASP A 300 -6.13 -22.62 -3.30
N LYS A 301 -4.94 -22.27 -2.80
CA LYS A 301 -4.42 -22.66 -1.49
C LYS A 301 -4.35 -21.45 -0.56
N PRO A 302 -4.38 -21.64 0.77
CA PRO A 302 -4.16 -20.54 1.70
C PRO A 302 -2.80 -19.87 1.45
N VAL A 303 -2.80 -18.53 1.33
CA VAL A 303 -1.59 -17.69 1.25
C VAL A 303 -1.68 -16.67 2.37
N LEU A 304 -0.92 -16.87 3.42
CA LEU A 304 -0.98 -16.07 4.64
C LEU A 304 0.03 -14.94 4.62
N SER A 305 -0.35 -13.78 5.13
CA SER A 305 0.58 -12.69 5.47
C SER A 305 1.36 -13.00 6.76
N SER A 306 2.36 -12.18 7.07
CA SER A 306 3.16 -12.37 8.31
C SER A 306 2.32 -12.33 9.60
N PRO A 307 1.37 -11.38 9.80
CA PRO A 307 0.49 -11.42 10.97
C PRO A 307 -0.41 -12.66 11.03
N GLN A 308 -0.94 -13.10 9.89
CA GLN A 308 -1.75 -14.31 9.79
C GLN A 308 -0.93 -15.56 10.10
N ALA A 309 0.34 -15.62 9.70
CA ALA A 309 1.27 -16.69 10.07
C ALA A 309 1.55 -16.72 11.57
N GLY A 310 1.60 -15.55 12.22
CA GLY A 310 1.68 -15.45 13.69
C GLY A 310 0.44 -16.07 14.38
N ALA A 311 -0.75 -15.80 13.86
CA ALA A 311 -1.98 -16.42 14.35
C ALA A 311 -1.99 -17.93 14.11
N LEU A 312 -1.55 -18.39 12.93
CA LEU A 312 -1.40 -19.82 12.62
C LEU A 312 -0.51 -20.54 13.65
N LEU A 313 0.65 -19.98 13.98
CA LEU A 313 1.56 -20.59 14.97
C LEU A 313 0.91 -20.72 16.34
N LYS A 314 0.09 -19.76 16.77
CA LYS A 314 -0.70 -19.83 17.99
C LYS A 314 -1.70 -20.99 17.96
N ILE A 315 -2.43 -21.14 16.84
CA ILE A 315 -3.36 -22.27 16.66
C ILE A 315 -2.62 -23.60 16.75
N LEU A 316 -1.49 -23.75 16.09
CA LEU A 316 -0.70 -25.01 16.10
C LEU A 316 -0.21 -25.36 17.51
N ARG A 317 0.03 -24.36 18.36
CA ARG A 317 0.46 -24.51 19.77
C ARG A 317 -0.70 -24.64 20.75
N ASN A 318 -1.95 -24.64 20.28
CA ASN A 318 -3.17 -24.62 21.12
C ASN A 318 -3.19 -23.39 22.07
N GLU A 319 -2.65 -22.27 21.63
CA GLU A 319 -2.67 -20.99 22.36
C GLU A 319 -3.88 -20.14 21.92
N ASN A 320 -4.29 -19.17 22.77
CA ASN A 320 -5.36 -18.24 22.43
C ASN A 320 -4.90 -17.31 21.28
N VAL A 321 -5.77 -17.17 20.27
CA VAL A 321 -5.51 -16.39 19.05
C VAL A 321 -6.34 -15.11 18.94
N ASP A 322 -7.29 -14.87 19.86
CA ASP A 322 -8.21 -13.72 19.77
C ASP A 322 -7.45 -12.41 19.70
N GLU A 323 -6.41 -12.25 20.52
CA GLU A 323 -5.53 -11.10 20.51
C GLU A 323 -4.90 -10.83 19.14
N TYR A 324 -4.55 -11.88 18.38
CA TYR A 324 -4.00 -11.73 17.04
C TYR A 324 -5.02 -11.22 16.04
N PHE A 325 -6.27 -11.70 16.13
CA PHE A 325 -7.34 -11.26 15.24
C PHE A 325 -7.81 -9.84 15.51
N GLU A 326 -7.51 -9.27 16.68
CA GLU A 326 -7.87 -7.92 17.08
C GLU A 326 -6.72 -6.91 16.93
N ARG A 327 -5.52 -7.35 16.59
CA ARG A 327 -4.38 -6.47 16.38
C ARG A 327 -4.58 -5.52 15.22
N PRO A 328 -4.12 -4.26 15.34
CA PRO A 328 -3.89 -3.42 14.16
C PRO A 328 -2.97 -4.13 13.15
N HIS A 329 -3.20 -3.91 11.85
CA HIS A 329 -2.39 -4.51 10.76
C HIS A 329 -2.38 -6.06 10.72
N TRP A 330 -3.41 -6.68 11.20
CA TRP A 330 -3.46 -8.13 11.19
C TRP A 330 -3.64 -8.77 9.78
N LEU A 331 -3.96 -7.99 8.75
CA LEU A 331 -4.04 -8.43 7.35
C LEU A 331 -2.68 -8.68 6.71
#